data_94fcf472739c39c388033ab428d84c27
#
_entry.id   94fcf472739c39c388033ab428d84c27
#
_cell.length_a   1.000
_cell.length_b   1.000
_cell.length_c   1.000
_cell.angle_alpha   90.00
_cell.angle_beta   90.00
_cell.angle_gamma   90.00
#
_symmetry.space_group_name_H-M   'P 1'
#
loop_
_entity.id
_entity.type
_entity.pdbx_description
1 polymer ?
#
loop_
_entity_poly.entity_id
_entity_poly.type
_entity_poly.pdbx_seq_one_letter_code
_entity_poly.pdbx_strand_id
1 'polypeptide(L)'
;MRGDVPGGLTVLVSPPPTPNGPLHVGHLSGPYVAADVAARAARARGERVLTICGTDDHQNYVPAKARALGLDPDKVITDYGTRIAEVLKAIRVDHHVFTSPRRDHDYRRAVTGLLDELVEAGVVVSREHTLTVCGDCRTTLHHAYVSGACPACGAAMGGGTCEGCGGYAAAADLVDPVCTVCGGPPVAVTGRRLTLPLEDHRETLTGIWSRAVIPARCRALLGRHLDEGLPDIPVCYPSDWGIEVRGGQRLDVWFEMGLAYLYAVGRAVDPRARTMAQYAAAWQDVSGLWAFLGLDNAFYYAVLFPAILSAAGVPPRAALGGLVTNEFYRLDGLKFSTSRNHAIWGHELLDGADPGLVRLFLSWDRPAPHSSNFTLAAFEEFAARWRAVAGSLPADAGARTGSLPSAEVVRAAQALRPEHFDPALAVRCLLPAAERGDRDAGRLLGLITG
;
A
#
# COMPACT_ATOMS: atom_id res chain seq x y z
N MET A 1 -8.47 8.10 -27.08
CA MET A 1 -9.65 8.73 -26.47
C MET A 1 -10.08 7.80 -25.34
N ARG A 2 -9.81 8.16 -24.08
CA ARG A 2 -10.24 7.37 -22.91
C ARG A 2 -11.71 7.68 -22.70
N GLY A 3 -12.57 6.66 -22.87
CA GLY A 3 -13.96 6.76 -22.45
C GLY A 3 -14.01 6.73 -20.91
N ASP A 4 -13.89 7.90 -20.29
CA ASP A 4 -14.26 8.05 -18.87
C ASP A 4 -15.76 7.72 -18.79
N VAL A 5 -16.10 6.71 -18.00
CA VAL A 5 -17.49 6.52 -17.58
C VAL A 5 -17.80 7.69 -16.64
N PRO A 6 -18.60 8.69 -17.07
CA PRO A 6 -18.88 9.84 -16.24
C PRO A 6 -19.60 9.37 -14.99
N GLY A 7 -18.97 9.54 -13.82
CA GLY A 7 -19.54 9.21 -12.50
C GLY A 7 -19.15 7.85 -11.93
N GLY A 8 -18.18 7.10 -12.50
CA GLY A 8 -17.65 5.87 -11.92
C GLY A 8 -16.98 6.07 -10.55
N LEU A 9 -16.94 5.00 -9.74
CA LEU A 9 -16.30 5.01 -8.42
C LEU A 9 -14.77 4.84 -8.57
N THR A 10 -13.99 5.80 -8.10
CA THR A 10 -12.53 5.67 -7.98
C THR A 10 -12.18 5.03 -6.64
N VAL A 11 -11.41 3.95 -6.68
CA VAL A 11 -10.92 3.27 -5.46
C VAL A 11 -9.47 3.67 -5.22
N LEU A 12 -9.17 4.24 -4.06
CA LEU A 12 -7.81 4.58 -3.63
C LEU A 12 -7.41 3.66 -2.48
N VAL A 13 -6.28 3.00 -2.61
CA VAL A 13 -5.78 2.07 -1.60
C VAL A 13 -4.39 2.47 -1.11
N SER A 14 -4.16 2.29 0.18
CA SER A 14 -2.83 2.34 0.80
C SER A 14 -2.53 0.95 1.38
N PRO A 15 -1.27 0.45 1.29
CA PRO A 15 -0.91 -0.81 1.92
C PRO A 15 -1.25 -0.81 3.41
N PRO A 16 -1.95 -1.82 3.91
CA PRO A 16 -2.16 -1.96 5.33
C PRO A 16 -0.82 -2.07 6.07
N PRO A 17 -0.54 -1.23 7.07
CA PRO A 17 0.68 -1.36 7.84
C PRO A 17 0.64 -2.60 8.73
N THR A 18 1.74 -3.33 8.81
CA THR A 18 1.89 -4.43 9.77
C THR A 18 1.95 -3.87 11.19
N PRO A 19 1.12 -4.33 12.14
CA PRO A 19 1.10 -3.83 13.51
C PRO A 19 2.24 -4.44 14.35
N ASN A 20 3.49 -4.17 13.95
CA ASN A 20 4.73 -4.61 14.62
C ASN A 20 5.60 -3.44 15.11
N GLY A 21 5.11 -2.21 14.94
CA GLY A 21 5.75 -0.96 15.34
C GLY A 21 4.86 0.25 15.07
N PRO A 22 5.20 1.43 15.62
CA PRO A 22 4.49 2.67 15.31
C PRO A 22 4.82 3.15 13.89
N LEU A 23 3.95 4.00 13.32
CA LEU A 23 4.21 4.66 12.06
C LEU A 23 5.26 5.77 12.23
N HIS A 24 6.25 5.81 11.34
CA HIS A 24 7.19 6.92 11.24
C HIS A 24 6.84 7.84 10.07
N VAL A 25 7.46 9.01 10.00
CA VAL A 25 7.15 10.03 8.97
C VAL A 25 7.30 9.52 7.54
N GLY A 26 8.18 8.55 7.29
CA GLY A 26 8.29 7.91 5.97
C GLY A 26 7.05 7.13 5.54
N HIS A 27 6.38 6.45 6.48
CA HIS A 27 5.10 5.82 6.21
C HIS A 27 4.02 6.88 5.92
N LEU A 28 4.01 7.97 6.70
CA LEU A 28 3.00 9.01 6.57
C LEU A 28 3.12 9.76 5.24
N SER A 29 4.34 10.18 4.85
CA SER A 29 4.59 10.92 3.61
C SER A 29 4.30 10.09 2.36
N GLY A 30 4.61 8.80 2.39
CA GLY A 30 4.48 7.90 1.24
C GLY A 30 3.02 7.61 0.91
N PRO A 31 2.45 6.52 1.45
CA PRO A 31 1.13 6.06 1.04
C PRO A 31 -0.04 6.82 1.69
N TYR A 32 0.05 7.19 3.00
CA TYR A 32 -1.16 7.55 3.73
C TYR A 32 -1.62 8.98 3.48
N VAL A 33 -0.75 9.98 3.73
CA VAL A 33 -1.09 11.39 3.45
C VAL A 33 -1.31 11.61 1.96
N ALA A 34 -0.50 10.97 1.10
CA ALA A 34 -0.64 11.10 -0.34
C ALA A 34 -2.01 10.61 -0.85
N ALA A 35 -2.46 9.42 -0.42
CA ALA A 35 -3.77 8.88 -0.81
C ALA A 35 -4.91 9.78 -0.30
N ASP A 36 -4.83 10.27 0.94
CA ASP A 36 -5.85 11.15 1.50
C ASP A 36 -5.91 12.52 0.78
N VAL A 37 -4.76 13.10 0.44
CA VAL A 37 -4.71 14.34 -0.36
C VAL A 37 -5.34 14.13 -1.73
N ALA A 38 -5.03 13.03 -2.42
CA ALA A 38 -5.66 12.69 -3.71
C ALA A 38 -7.18 12.49 -3.56
N ALA A 39 -7.62 11.81 -2.49
CA ALA A 39 -9.03 11.59 -2.20
C ALA A 39 -9.79 12.89 -1.96
N ARG A 40 -9.24 13.79 -1.14
CA ARG A 40 -9.83 15.12 -0.87
C ARG A 40 -9.92 15.95 -2.13
N ALA A 41 -8.86 15.97 -2.94
CA ALA A 41 -8.84 16.68 -4.21
C ALA A 41 -9.87 16.11 -5.21
N ALA A 42 -10.04 14.80 -5.29
CA ALA A 42 -11.04 14.16 -6.14
C ALA A 42 -12.48 14.49 -5.67
N ARG A 43 -12.76 14.40 -4.37
CA ARG A 43 -14.06 14.77 -3.81
C ARG A 43 -14.39 16.25 -4.04
N ALA A 44 -13.39 17.14 -3.93
CA ALA A 44 -13.57 18.56 -4.21
C ALA A 44 -13.91 18.84 -5.68
N ARG A 45 -13.59 17.92 -6.60
CA ARG A 45 -14.03 17.94 -8.00
C ARG A 45 -15.41 17.31 -8.23
N GLY A 46 -16.04 16.76 -7.18
CA GLY A 46 -17.32 16.06 -7.26
C GLY A 46 -17.22 14.58 -7.67
N GLU A 47 -16.01 14.01 -7.65
CA GLU A 47 -15.78 12.60 -8.00
C GLU A 47 -16.18 11.67 -6.84
N ARG A 48 -16.73 10.50 -7.16
CA ARG A 48 -17.03 9.46 -6.19
C ARG A 48 -15.74 8.70 -5.85
N VAL A 49 -15.34 8.70 -4.57
CA VAL A 49 -14.09 8.10 -4.11
C VAL A 49 -14.31 7.19 -2.91
N LEU A 50 -13.79 5.99 -2.99
CA LEU A 50 -13.70 5.03 -1.88
C LEU A 50 -12.22 4.88 -1.47
N THR A 51 -11.90 5.17 -0.21
CA THR A 51 -10.56 4.98 0.35
C THR A 51 -10.53 3.73 1.22
N ILE A 52 -9.52 2.88 1.01
CA ILE A 52 -9.38 1.59 1.70
C ILE A 52 -7.98 1.48 2.30
N CYS A 53 -7.93 1.08 3.55
CA CYS A 53 -6.74 0.63 4.27
C CYS A 53 -7.14 -0.41 5.30
N GLY A 54 -6.26 -0.72 6.22
CA GLY A 54 -6.47 -1.66 7.33
C GLY A 54 -5.19 -1.86 8.09
N THR A 55 -5.09 -2.98 8.81
CA THR A 55 -3.86 -3.50 9.38
C THR A 55 -3.52 -4.85 8.74
N ASP A 56 -2.23 -5.11 8.58
CA ASP A 56 -1.68 -6.38 8.07
C ASP A 56 -1.40 -7.33 9.24
N ASP A 57 -2.50 -7.79 9.88
CA ASP A 57 -2.44 -8.53 11.15
C ASP A 57 -1.82 -9.92 11.00
N HIS A 58 -1.97 -10.54 9.82
CA HIS A 58 -1.53 -11.92 9.58
C HIS A 58 -0.10 -12.02 9.02
N GLN A 59 0.59 -10.89 8.83
CA GLN A 59 2.00 -10.89 8.45
C GLN A 59 2.86 -11.51 9.56
N ASN A 60 3.78 -12.39 9.21
CA ASN A 60 4.60 -13.10 10.19
C ASN A 60 5.67 -12.22 10.88
N TYR A 61 5.79 -10.95 10.49
CA TYR A 61 6.50 -9.93 11.28
C TYR A 61 5.84 -9.68 12.64
N VAL A 62 4.54 -9.94 12.80
CA VAL A 62 3.83 -9.82 14.08
C VAL A 62 4.34 -10.85 15.11
N PRO A 63 4.26 -12.19 14.86
CA PRO A 63 4.82 -13.16 15.79
C PRO A 63 6.34 -13.05 15.95
N ALA A 64 7.08 -12.59 14.94
CA ALA A 64 8.50 -12.31 15.09
C ALA A 64 8.74 -11.17 16.10
N LYS A 65 7.97 -10.10 16.04
CA LYS A 65 8.01 -8.99 17.01
C LYS A 65 7.56 -9.43 18.40
N ALA A 66 6.50 -10.22 18.48
CA ALA A 66 5.98 -10.76 19.74
C ALA A 66 7.04 -11.59 20.46
N ARG A 67 7.75 -12.48 19.74
CA ARG A 67 8.87 -13.26 20.27
C ARG A 67 9.99 -12.38 20.80
N ALA A 68 10.38 -11.35 20.04
CA ALA A 68 11.43 -10.41 20.45
C ALA A 68 11.09 -9.62 21.71
N LEU A 69 9.79 -9.38 21.96
CA LEU A 69 9.30 -8.65 23.14
C LEU A 69 8.88 -9.57 24.30
N GLY A 70 8.82 -10.88 24.10
CA GLY A 70 8.25 -11.83 25.07
C GLY A 70 6.74 -11.61 25.31
N LEU A 71 6.01 -11.19 24.27
CA LEU A 71 4.58 -10.88 24.34
C LEU A 71 3.76 -11.88 23.50
N ASP A 72 2.46 -11.92 23.79
CA ASP A 72 1.48 -12.57 22.93
C ASP A 72 1.30 -11.79 21.62
N PRO A 73 1.22 -12.46 20.44
CA PRO A 73 1.01 -11.78 19.15
C PRO A 73 -0.27 -10.95 19.07
N ASP A 74 -1.39 -11.40 19.66
CA ASP A 74 -2.64 -10.65 19.67
C ASP A 74 -2.52 -9.36 20.51
N LYS A 75 -1.68 -9.37 21.55
CA LYS A 75 -1.34 -8.15 22.29
C LYS A 75 -0.52 -7.19 21.45
N VAL A 76 0.45 -7.68 20.68
CA VAL A 76 1.25 -6.86 19.74
C VAL A 76 0.34 -6.18 18.71
N ILE A 77 -0.59 -6.94 18.09
CA ILE A 77 -1.60 -6.38 17.17
C ILE A 77 -2.44 -5.30 17.86
N THR A 78 -2.90 -5.57 19.06
CA THR A 78 -3.76 -4.63 19.79
C THR A 78 -3.01 -3.33 20.09
N ASP A 79 -1.82 -3.42 20.63
CA ASP A 79 -1.04 -2.26 21.08
C ASP A 79 -0.59 -1.40 19.88
N TYR A 80 -0.02 -2.01 18.85
CA TYR A 80 0.46 -1.26 17.68
C TYR A 80 -0.67 -0.88 16.72
N GLY A 81 -1.68 -1.73 16.54
CA GLY A 81 -2.84 -1.39 15.73
C GLY A 81 -3.60 -0.19 16.27
N THR A 82 -3.74 -0.07 17.59
CA THR A 82 -4.33 1.11 18.23
C THR A 82 -3.48 2.37 17.95
N ARG A 83 -2.16 2.30 18.15
CA ARG A 83 -1.23 3.43 17.88
C ARG A 83 -1.26 3.84 16.40
N ILE A 84 -1.34 2.89 15.48
CA ILE A 84 -1.47 3.16 14.03
C ILE A 84 -2.74 3.96 13.77
N ALA A 85 -3.88 3.49 14.30
CA ALA A 85 -5.17 4.17 14.12
C ALA A 85 -5.16 5.59 14.73
N GLU A 86 -4.57 5.76 15.92
CA GLU A 86 -4.42 7.06 16.59
C GLU A 86 -3.58 8.03 15.77
N VAL A 87 -2.45 7.60 15.22
CA VAL A 87 -1.58 8.44 14.38
C VAL A 87 -2.28 8.84 13.08
N LEU A 88 -2.96 7.91 12.40
CA LEU A 88 -3.73 8.20 11.19
C LEU A 88 -4.84 9.20 11.47
N LYS A 89 -5.56 9.05 12.58
CA LYS A 89 -6.58 10.01 13.03
C LYS A 89 -5.98 11.36 13.37
N ALA A 90 -4.87 11.41 14.11
CA ALA A 90 -4.21 12.65 14.51
C ALA A 90 -3.71 13.44 13.29
N ILE A 91 -3.18 12.77 12.25
CA ILE A 91 -2.77 13.41 11.00
C ILE A 91 -3.95 13.63 10.03
N ARG A 92 -5.19 13.41 10.47
CA ARG A 92 -6.42 13.64 9.68
C ARG A 92 -6.49 12.82 8.39
N VAL A 93 -5.90 11.62 8.39
CA VAL A 93 -6.07 10.62 7.31
C VAL A 93 -7.27 9.76 7.64
N ASP A 94 -8.26 9.76 6.74
CA ASP A 94 -9.51 9.03 6.92
C ASP A 94 -9.74 8.01 5.78
N HIS A 95 -10.21 6.84 6.16
CA HIS A 95 -10.52 5.76 5.23
C HIS A 95 -12.01 5.37 5.37
N HIS A 96 -12.70 5.20 4.25
CA HIS A 96 -14.08 4.70 4.26
C HIS A 96 -14.16 3.26 4.75
N VAL A 97 -13.14 2.46 4.42
CA VAL A 97 -13.01 1.09 4.88
C VAL A 97 -11.64 0.94 5.54
N PHE A 98 -11.65 0.56 6.81
CA PHE A 98 -10.45 0.20 7.56
C PHE A 98 -10.62 -1.21 8.12
N THR A 99 -9.89 -2.19 7.56
CA THR A 99 -10.01 -3.59 7.95
C THR A 99 -9.03 -3.94 9.07
N SER A 100 -9.48 -4.79 10.01
CA SER A 100 -8.62 -5.42 11.02
C SER A 100 -8.82 -6.93 10.96
N PRO A 101 -8.07 -7.64 10.10
CA PRO A 101 -8.33 -9.03 9.72
C PRO A 101 -8.45 -9.99 10.90
N ARG A 102 -7.63 -9.80 11.92
CA ARG A 102 -7.63 -10.66 13.12
C ARG A 102 -8.89 -10.52 13.96
N ARG A 103 -9.54 -9.35 13.93
CA ARG A 103 -10.73 -9.03 14.74
C ARG A 103 -12.04 -9.21 13.97
N ASP A 104 -12.00 -9.21 12.63
CA ASP A 104 -13.18 -9.29 11.78
C ASP A 104 -13.46 -10.74 11.38
N HIS A 105 -14.46 -11.35 12.04
CA HIS A 105 -14.89 -12.73 11.73
C HIS A 105 -15.58 -12.84 10.36
N ASP A 106 -16.31 -11.81 9.92
CA ASP A 106 -16.96 -11.82 8.61
C ASP A 106 -15.93 -11.74 7.49
N TYR A 107 -14.88 -10.93 7.68
CA TYR A 107 -13.74 -10.86 6.80
C TYR A 107 -13.08 -12.23 6.62
N ARG A 108 -12.69 -12.90 7.72
CA ARG A 108 -12.01 -14.20 7.64
C ARG A 108 -12.84 -15.25 6.92
N ARG A 109 -14.15 -15.32 7.23
CA ARG A 109 -15.10 -16.21 6.56
C ARG A 109 -15.21 -15.91 5.07
N ALA A 110 -15.30 -14.63 4.71
CA ALA A 110 -15.39 -14.21 3.32
C ALA A 110 -14.11 -14.57 2.54
N VAL A 111 -12.93 -14.26 3.09
CA VAL A 111 -11.63 -14.55 2.45
C VAL A 111 -11.44 -16.05 2.26
N THR A 112 -11.79 -16.89 3.26
CA THR A 112 -11.72 -18.34 3.12
C THR A 112 -12.68 -18.86 2.05
N GLY A 113 -13.93 -18.35 2.03
CA GLY A 113 -14.90 -18.72 0.99
C GLY A 113 -14.48 -18.32 -0.41
N LEU A 114 -13.91 -17.13 -0.56
CA LEU A 114 -13.36 -16.65 -1.84
C LEU A 114 -12.19 -17.52 -2.34
N LEU A 115 -11.31 -17.95 -1.44
CA LEU A 115 -10.26 -18.92 -1.80
C LEU A 115 -10.87 -20.23 -2.28
N ASP A 116 -11.87 -20.77 -1.57
CA ASP A 116 -12.53 -22.02 -1.95
C ASP A 116 -13.17 -21.89 -3.34
N GLU A 117 -13.86 -20.78 -3.64
CA GLU A 117 -14.44 -20.54 -4.96
C GLU A 117 -13.35 -20.46 -6.06
N LEU A 118 -12.18 -19.84 -5.80
CA LEU A 118 -11.07 -19.80 -6.76
C LEU A 118 -10.44 -21.20 -6.98
N VAL A 119 -10.38 -22.05 -5.96
CA VAL A 119 -9.92 -23.45 -6.08
C VAL A 119 -10.93 -24.26 -6.89
N GLU A 120 -12.22 -24.11 -6.64
CA GLU A 120 -13.29 -24.81 -7.37
C GLU A 120 -13.35 -24.37 -8.85
N ALA A 121 -13.07 -23.10 -9.13
CA ALA A 121 -12.96 -22.58 -10.48
C ALA A 121 -11.66 -22.98 -11.21
N GLY A 122 -10.72 -23.66 -10.55
CA GLY A 122 -9.44 -24.08 -11.13
C GLY A 122 -8.44 -22.93 -11.37
N VAL A 123 -8.67 -21.77 -10.78
CA VAL A 123 -7.74 -20.62 -10.81
C VAL A 123 -6.56 -20.89 -9.87
N VAL A 124 -6.86 -21.33 -8.66
CA VAL A 124 -5.86 -21.82 -7.70
C VAL A 124 -5.81 -23.33 -7.80
N VAL A 125 -4.64 -23.84 -8.14
CA VAL A 125 -4.44 -25.27 -8.41
C VAL A 125 -3.46 -25.89 -7.45
N SER A 126 -3.54 -27.22 -7.25
CA SER A 126 -2.55 -27.94 -6.46
C SER A 126 -1.39 -28.35 -7.36
N ARG A 127 -0.21 -27.73 -7.17
CA ARG A 127 1.04 -28.04 -7.89
C ARG A 127 2.12 -28.56 -6.93
N GLU A 128 3.08 -29.27 -7.48
CA GLU A 128 4.32 -29.57 -6.77
C GLU A 128 5.14 -28.29 -6.62
N HIS A 129 5.60 -28.03 -5.41
CA HIS A 129 6.34 -26.82 -5.06
C HIS A 129 7.47 -27.16 -4.07
N THR A 130 8.62 -26.53 -4.25
CA THR A 130 9.71 -26.60 -3.29
C THR A 130 9.52 -25.53 -2.21
N LEU A 131 9.45 -25.96 -0.96
CA LEU A 131 9.52 -25.11 0.23
C LEU A 131 10.92 -25.05 0.75
N THR A 132 11.24 -23.93 1.33
CA THR A 132 12.41 -23.78 2.17
C THR A 132 11.99 -23.87 3.63
N VAL A 133 12.58 -24.79 4.38
CA VAL A 133 12.40 -24.92 5.83
C VAL A 133 13.75 -24.80 6.50
N CYS A 134 13.77 -24.36 7.76
CA CYS A 134 15.00 -24.40 8.56
C CYS A 134 15.39 -25.83 8.89
N GLY A 135 16.63 -26.22 8.66
CA GLY A 135 17.15 -27.56 9.02
C GLY A 135 17.09 -27.81 10.52
N ASP A 136 17.32 -26.78 11.34
CA ASP A 136 17.43 -26.90 12.79
C ASP A 136 16.07 -26.77 13.49
N CYS A 137 15.38 -25.64 13.35
CA CYS A 137 14.12 -25.38 14.07
C CYS A 137 12.86 -25.74 13.30
N ARG A 138 12.98 -26.25 12.07
CA ARG A 138 11.88 -26.72 11.23
C ARG A 138 10.85 -25.65 10.84
N THR A 139 11.13 -24.37 11.12
CA THR A 139 10.28 -23.26 10.68
C THR A 139 10.24 -23.19 9.16
N THR A 140 9.04 -23.04 8.57
CA THR A 140 8.89 -22.72 7.15
C THR A 140 9.40 -21.31 6.88
N LEU A 141 10.40 -21.20 6.00
CA LEU A 141 11.08 -19.95 5.69
C LEU A 141 10.28 -19.17 4.63
N HIS A 142 9.63 -18.12 5.05
CA HIS A 142 8.90 -17.17 4.18
C HIS A 142 8.81 -15.82 4.88
N HIS A 143 8.74 -14.74 4.12
CA HIS A 143 8.65 -13.35 4.60
C HIS A 143 9.65 -13.04 5.73
N ALA A 144 9.19 -12.74 6.94
CA ALA A 144 10.03 -12.39 8.09
C ALA A 144 10.92 -13.54 8.61
N TYR A 145 10.63 -14.78 8.25
CA TYR A 145 11.35 -15.95 8.78
C TYR A 145 12.61 -16.32 7.99
N VAL A 146 12.93 -15.58 6.94
CA VAL A 146 14.14 -15.74 6.16
C VAL A 146 14.80 -14.39 5.89
N SER A 147 16.12 -14.38 5.83
CA SER A 147 16.89 -13.25 5.29
C SER A 147 17.97 -13.77 4.35
N GLY A 148 18.28 -12.99 3.34
CA GLY A 148 19.29 -13.31 2.34
C GLY A 148 19.53 -12.10 1.45
N ALA A 149 20.15 -12.31 0.28
CA ALA A 149 20.30 -11.26 -0.71
C ALA A 149 19.37 -11.49 -1.93
N CYS A 150 18.90 -10.39 -2.51
CA CYS A 150 18.07 -10.42 -3.70
C CYS A 150 18.86 -10.98 -4.88
N PRO A 151 18.35 -11.99 -5.60
CA PRO A 151 19.07 -12.56 -6.75
C PRO A 151 19.22 -11.57 -7.91
N ALA A 152 18.35 -10.55 -8.01
CA ALA A 152 18.37 -9.59 -9.10
C ALA A 152 19.29 -8.37 -8.87
N CYS A 153 19.43 -7.91 -7.60
CA CYS A 153 20.18 -6.66 -7.32
C CYS A 153 21.15 -6.74 -6.13
N GLY A 154 21.24 -7.89 -5.44
CA GLY A 154 22.13 -8.11 -4.30
C GLY A 154 21.72 -7.41 -3.00
N ALA A 155 20.62 -6.64 -2.97
CA ALA A 155 20.15 -5.98 -1.76
C ALA A 155 19.68 -7.01 -0.73
N ALA A 156 19.87 -6.72 0.54
CA ALA A 156 19.32 -7.56 1.62
C ALA A 156 17.80 -7.59 1.55
N MET A 157 17.20 -8.78 1.66
CA MET A 157 15.74 -8.96 1.65
C MET A 157 15.30 -10.18 2.46
N GLY A 158 14.02 -10.19 2.86
CA GLY A 158 13.31 -11.39 3.28
C GLY A 158 12.69 -12.12 2.08
N GLY A 159 11.91 -13.17 2.30
CA GLY A 159 11.10 -13.76 1.24
C GLY A 159 9.97 -12.82 0.82
N GLY A 160 9.72 -12.71 -0.49
CA GLY A 160 8.69 -11.84 -1.04
C GLY A 160 9.27 -10.79 -2.00
N THR A 161 9.10 -9.50 -1.71
CA THR A 161 9.58 -8.42 -2.58
C THR A 161 10.80 -7.70 -2.03
N CYS A 162 11.67 -7.29 -2.94
CA CYS A 162 12.93 -6.62 -2.64
C CYS A 162 12.73 -5.11 -2.52
N GLU A 163 13.14 -4.52 -1.42
CA GLU A 163 13.10 -3.06 -1.22
C GLU A 163 14.00 -2.30 -2.21
N GLY A 164 15.07 -2.91 -2.70
CA GLY A 164 16.01 -2.28 -3.63
C GLY A 164 15.49 -2.17 -5.07
N CYS A 165 14.83 -3.21 -5.58
CA CYS A 165 14.42 -3.27 -6.99
C CYS A 165 12.94 -3.57 -7.23
N GLY A 166 12.16 -3.86 -6.18
CA GLY A 166 10.73 -4.22 -6.26
C GLY A 166 10.47 -5.63 -6.79
N GLY A 167 11.51 -6.40 -7.15
CA GLY A 167 11.37 -7.76 -7.70
C GLY A 167 10.93 -8.75 -6.65
N TYR A 168 10.14 -9.75 -7.06
CA TYR A 168 9.72 -10.86 -6.22
C TYR A 168 10.76 -11.98 -6.23
N ALA A 169 11.02 -12.57 -5.07
CA ALA A 169 11.81 -13.79 -4.92
C ALA A 169 11.25 -14.63 -3.76
N ALA A 170 11.02 -15.91 -4.00
CA ALA A 170 10.70 -16.84 -2.92
C ALA A 170 11.94 -17.12 -2.05
N ALA A 171 11.73 -17.67 -0.86
CA ALA A 171 12.86 -18.01 0.04
C ALA A 171 13.90 -18.94 -0.60
N ALA A 172 13.48 -19.81 -1.52
CA ALA A 172 14.35 -20.72 -2.25
C ALA A 172 15.28 -20.02 -3.26
N ASP A 173 14.89 -18.82 -3.71
CA ASP A 173 15.60 -18.07 -4.76
C ASP A 173 16.61 -17.07 -4.19
N LEU A 174 16.60 -16.85 -2.86
CA LEU A 174 17.50 -15.90 -2.21
C LEU A 174 18.95 -16.39 -2.29
N VAL A 175 19.86 -15.47 -2.40
CA VAL A 175 21.30 -15.73 -2.26
C VAL A 175 21.65 -15.78 -0.78
N ASP A 176 22.35 -16.84 -0.36
CA ASP A 176 22.77 -17.10 1.02
C ASP A 176 21.64 -16.96 2.05
N PRO A 177 20.50 -17.69 1.88
CA PRO A 177 19.40 -17.57 2.80
C PRO A 177 19.71 -18.16 4.18
N VAL A 178 19.25 -17.50 5.24
CA VAL A 178 19.36 -17.96 6.63
C VAL A 178 18.03 -17.82 7.36
N CYS A 179 17.78 -18.72 8.32
CA CYS A 179 16.61 -18.64 9.20
C CYS A 179 16.77 -17.47 10.16
N THR A 180 15.82 -16.53 10.20
CA THR A 180 15.84 -15.40 11.16
C THR A 180 15.44 -15.80 12.58
N VAL A 181 14.87 -17.00 12.75
CA VAL A 181 14.41 -17.51 14.06
C VAL A 181 15.56 -18.08 14.88
N CYS A 182 16.47 -18.86 14.26
CA CYS A 182 17.55 -19.54 14.98
C CYS A 182 18.93 -19.43 14.30
N GLY A 183 19.02 -18.78 13.12
CA GLY A 183 20.27 -18.70 12.36
C GLY A 183 20.63 -19.97 11.58
N GLY A 184 19.79 -21.02 11.65
CA GLY A 184 20.06 -22.31 11.01
C GLY A 184 19.97 -22.28 9.48
N PRO A 185 20.58 -23.29 8.81
CA PRO A 185 20.63 -23.38 7.37
C PRO A 185 19.27 -23.76 6.77
N PRO A 186 18.96 -23.29 5.54
CA PRO A 186 17.77 -23.69 4.81
C PRO A 186 17.90 -25.14 4.26
N VAL A 187 16.78 -25.85 4.21
CA VAL A 187 16.64 -27.15 3.59
C VAL A 187 15.42 -27.14 2.67
N ALA A 188 15.58 -27.65 1.46
CA ALA A 188 14.48 -27.77 0.50
C ALA A 188 13.58 -28.98 0.84
N VAL A 189 12.26 -28.76 0.83
CA VAL A 189 11.24 -29.80 1.00
C VAL A 189 10.22 -29.67 -0.12
N THR A 190 10.10 -30.73 -0.93
CA THR A 190 9.14 -30.73 -2.04
C THR A 190 7.80 -31.30 -1.58
N GLY A 191 6.70 -30.72 -2.01
CA GLY A 191 5.35 -31.17 -1.72
C GLY A 191 4.29 -30.43 -2.54
N ARG A 192 3.08 -30.97 -2.54
CA ARG A 192 1.95 -30.35 -3.24
C ARG A 192 1.36 -29.19 -2.43
N ARG A 193 1.05 -28.08 -3.13
CA ARG A 193 0.52 -26.84 -2.53
C ARG A 193 -0.51 -26.21 -3.42
N LEU A 194 -1.39 -25.43 -2.79
CA LEU A 194 -2.22 -24.46 -3.49
C LEU A 194 -1.31 -23.36 -4.07
N THR A 195 -1.46 -23.13 -5.37
CA THR A 195 -0.61 -22.24 -6.17
C THR A 195 -1.47 -21.44 -7.14
N LEU A 196 -1.19 -20.15 -7.25
CA LEU A 196 -1.69 -19.31 -8.35
C LEU A 196 -0.61 -19.27 -9.45
N PRO A 197 -0.82 -19.91 -10.60
CA PRO A 197 0.10 -19.84 -11.74
C PRO A 197 -0.10 -18.50 -12.45
N LEU A 198 0.75 -17.52 -12.16
CA LEU A 198 0.60 -16.17 -12.74
C LEU A 198 0.80 -16.15 -14.25
N GLU A 199 1.53 -17.10 -14.80
CA GLU A 199 1.72 -17.22 -16.26
C GLU A 199 0.38 -17.44 -17.00
N ASP A 200 -0.58 -18.15 -16.39
CA ASP A 200 -1.91 -18.38 -16.96
C ASP A 200 -2.71 -17.05 -17.08
N HIS A 201 -2.27 -15.99 -16.38
CA HIS A 201 -2.88 -14.65 -16.38
C HIS A 201 -2.10 -13.62 -17.23
N ARG A 202 -1.04 -14.02 -17.93
CA ARG A 202 -0.14 -13.12 -18.70
C ARG A 202 -0.90 -12.18 -19.63
N GLU A 203 -1.79 -12.71 -20.46
CA GLU A 203 -2.55 -11.90 -21.42
C GLU A 203 -3.44 -10.86 -20.73
N THR A 204 -4.14 -11.25 -19.68
CA THR A 204 -4.98 -10.36 -18.87
C THR A 204 -4.14 -9.27 -18.23
N LEU A 205 -3.01 -9.61 -17.61
CA LEU A 205 -2.12 -8.68 -16.96
C LEU A 205 -1.50 -7.69 -17.95
N THR A 206 -1.03 -8.14 -19.11
CA THR A 206 -0.49 -7.25 -20.14
C THR A 206 -1.55 -6.29 -20.69
N GLY A 207 -2.80 -6.76 -20.82
CA GLY A 207 -3.95 -5.93 -21.18
C GLY A 207 -4.26 -4.88 -20.12
N ILE A 208 -4.13 -5.18 -18.84
CA ILE A 208 -4.29 -4.23 -17.73
C ILE A 208 -3.15 -3.19 -17.77
N TRP A 209 -1.89 -3.64 -17.85
CA TRP A 209 -0.72 -2.75 -17.84
C TRP A 209 -0.65 -1.79 -19.01
N SER A 210 -1.21 -2.17 -20.17
CA SER A 210 -1.29 -1.29 -21.35
C SER A 210 -2.18 -0.07 -21.12
N ARG A 211 -3.12 -0.15 -20.17
CA ARG A 211 -4.12 0.91 -19.89
C ARG A 211 -3.80 1.66 -18.59
N ALA A 212 -3.18 0.98 -17.62
CA ALA A 212 -2.89 1.55 -16.31
C ALA A 212 -1.77 2.59 -16.36
N VAL A 213 -1.84 3.59 -15.49
CA VAL A 213 -0.76 4.55 -15.28
C VAL A 213 0.29 3.90 -14.37
N ILE A 214 1.40 3.51 -14.94
CA ILE A 214 2.46 2.79 -14.24
C ILE A 214 3.76 3.60 -14.32
N PRO A 215 4.40 3.93 -13.18
CA PRO A 215 5.68 4.62 -13.15
C PRO A 215 6.79 3.85 -13.89
N ALA A 216 7.79 4.57 -14.43
CA ALA A 216 8.84 3.98 -15.26
C ALA A 216 9.59 2.83 -14.57
N ARG A 217 9.92 2.96 -13.27
CA ARG A 217 10.59 1.89 -12.51
C ARG A 217 9.74 0.63 -12.39
N CYS A 218 8.43 0.80 -12.16
CA CYS A 218 7.50 -0.33 -12.14
C CYS A 218 7.33 -0.96 -13.53
N ARG A 219 7.33 -0.18 -14.62
CA ARG A 219 7.34 -0.72 -15.98
C ARG A 219 8.56 -1.58 -16.26
N ALA A 220 9.75 -1.13 -15.83
CA ALA A 220 10.97 -1.92 -15.95
C ALA A 220 10.92 -3.23 -15.16
N LEU A 221 10.31 -3.22 -13.96
CA LEU A 221 10.03 -4.43 -13.18
C LEU A 221 9.12 -5.39 -13.95
N LEU A 222 7.99 -4.90 -14.48
CA LEU A 222 7.04 -5.71 -15.24
C LEU A 222 7.67 -6.28 -16.52
N GLY A 223 8.52 -5.50 -17.20
CA GLY A 223 9.27 -5.96 -18.38
C GLY A 223 10.15 -7.16 -18.03
N ARG A 224 10.90 -7.12 -16.93
CA ARG A 224 11.72 -8.27 -16.49
C ARG A 224 10.87 -9.53 -16.25
N HIS A 225 9.74 -9.41 -15.58
CA HIS A 225 8.83 -10.54 -15.37
C HIS A 225 8.22 -11.09 -16.67
N LEU A 226 8.04 -10.23 -17.70
CA LEU A 226 7.62 -10.72 -19.01
C LEU A 226 8.73 -11.48 -19.73
N ASP A 227 9.98 -11.04 -19.57
CA ASP A 227 11.15 -11.67 -20.20
C ASP A 227 11.55 -12.98 -19.51
N GLU A 228 11.50 -13.01 -18.17
CA GLU A 228 11.92 -14.15 -17.34
C GLU A 228 10.80 -15.17 -17.09
N GLY A 229 9.54 -14.80 -17.31
CA GLY A 229 8.34 -15.56 -16.95
C GLY A 229 7.71 -15.09 -15.65
N LEU A 230 6.38 -15.17 -15.57
CA LEU A 230 5.63 -14.86 -14.36
C LEU A 230 5.69 -16.05 -13.38
N PRO A 231 5.99 -15.83 -12.09
CA PRO A 231 6.19 -16.91 -11.15
C PRO A 231 4.89 -17.63 -10.75
N ASP A 232 5.01 -18.87 -10.35
CA ASP A 232 3.98 -19.57 -9.58
C ASP A 232 3.98 -19.02 -8.14
N ILE A 233 2.84 -18.53 -7.65
CA ILE A 233 2.73 -17.98 -6.31
C ILE A 233 2.14 -19.01 -5.35
N PRO A 234 2.88 -19.43 -4.31
CA PRO A 234 2.32 -20.23 -3.24
C PRO A 234 1.21 -19.48 -2.51
N VAL A 235 0.02 -20.08 -2.43
CA VAL A 235 -1.16 -19.44 -1.82
C VAL A 235 -1.22 -19.69 -0.32
N CYS A 236 -0.54 -20.74 0.16
CA CYS A 236 -0.54 -21.09 1.58
C CYS A 236 0.77 -21.73 2.02
N TYR A 237 1.03 -21.69 3.32
CA TYR A 237 2.24 -22.23 3.95
C TYR A 237 1.90 -23.09 5.17
N PRO A 238 2.67 -24.14 5.48
CA PRO A 238 2.69 -24.73 6.81
C PRO A 238 3.20 -23.68 7.81
N SER A 239 2.32 -23.18 8.64
CA SER A 239 2.61 -22.13 9.63
C SER A 239 1.59 -22.24 10.77
N ASP A 240 1.91 -21.66 11.89
CA ASP A 240 1.02 -21.50 13.04
C ASP A 240 0.33 -20.10 13.06
N TRP A 241 0.68 -19.21 12.11
CA TRP A 241 0.19 -17.84 12.04
C TRP A 241 -0.47 -17.50 10.71
N GLY A 242 -1.64 -16.86 10.75
CA GLY A 242 -2.45 -16.49 9.59
C GLY A 242 -3.83 -17.14 9.61
N ILE A 243 -4.61 -16.91 8.55
CA ILE A 243 -5.92 -17.54 8.36
C ILE A 243 -5.73 -19.02 8.03
N GLU A 244 -6.36 -19.91 8.81
CA GLU A 244 -6.35 -21.34 8.52
C GLU A 244 -7.18 -21.67 7.29
N VAL A 245 -6.61 -22.48 6.41
CA VAL A 245 -7.25 -22.96 5.20
C VAL A 245 -7.24 -24.49 5.17
N ARG A 246 -7.82 -25.10 4.14
CA ARG A 246 -7.88 -26.56 3.98
C ARG A 246 -6.51 -27.21 4.17
N GLY A 247 -6.46 -28.32 4.88
CA GLY A 247 -5.23 -29.05 5.16
C GLY A 247 -4.36 -28.49 6.30
N GLY A 248 -4.90 -27.57 7.12
CA GLY A 248 -4.22 -27.04 8.29
C GLY A 248 -3.09 -26.06 7.97
N GLN A 249 -2.99 -25.63 6.72
CA GLN A 249 -2.04 -24.58 6.31
C GLN A 249 -2.59 -23.20 6.61
N ARG A 250 -1.73 -22.18 6.50
CA ARG A 250 -2.13 -20.77 6.65
C ARG A 250 -2.05 -20.08 5.30
N LEU A 251 -3.08 -19.27 5.01
CA LEU A 251 -3.15 -18.44 3.80
C LEU A 251 -1.96 -17.48 3.78
N ASP A 252 -1.33 -17.34 2.62
CA ASP A 252 -0.32 -16.30 2.41
C ASP A 252 -0.96 -14.91 2.54
N VAL A 253 -0.31 -14.04 3.27
CA VAL A 253 -0.87 -12.73 3.62
C VAL A 253 -1.05 -11.81 2.40
N TRP A 254 -0.21 -11.94 1.38
CA TRP A 254 -0.35 -11.14 0.16
C TRP A 254 -1.50 -11.67 -0.71
N PHE A 255 -1.68 -12.98 -0.75
CA PHE A 255 -2.86 -13.55 -1.41
C PHE A 255 -4.14 -13.16 -0.67
N GLU A 256 -4.13 -13.23 0.66
CA GLU A 256 -5.19 -12.71 1.54
C GLU A 256 -5.55 -11.27 1.21
N MET A 257 -4.54 -10.39 1.07
CA MET A 257 -4.73 -8.97 0.80
C MET A 257 -5.40 -8.71 -0.56
N GLY A 258 -5.08 -9.50 -1.60
CA GLY A 258 -5.77 -9.45 -2.89
C GLY A 258 -7.27 -9.75 -2.75
N LEU A 259 -7.62 -10.78 -1.98
CA LEU A 259 -9.01 -11.10 -1.64
C LEU A 259 -9.67 -10.04 -0.74
N ALA A 260 -8.89 -9.42 0.15
CA ALA A 260 -9.36 -8.35 1.02
C ALA A 260 -9.86 -7.15 0.23
N TYR A 261 -9.21 -6.76 -0.86
CA TYR A 261 -9.68 -5.66 -1.72
C TYR A 261 -10.99 -6.03 -2.43
N LEU A 262 -11.12 -7.28 -2.91
CA LEU A 262 -12.39 -7.76 -3.47
C LEU A 262 -13.52 -7.64 -2.45
N TYR A 263 -13.30 -8.13 -1.24
CA TYR A 263 -14.23 -8.07 -0.10
C TYR A 263 -14.55 -6.62 0.28
N ALA A 264 -13.55 -5.77 0.47
CA ALA A 264 -13.72 -4.41 1.00
C ALA A 264 -14.57 -3.52 0.07
N VAL A 265 -14.30 -3.54 -1.24
CA VAL A 265 -15.12 -2.82 -2.23
C VAL A 265 -16.51 -3.43 -2.30
N GLY A 266 -16.59 -4.77 -2.37
CA GLY A 266 -17.87 -5.47 -2.42
C GLY A 266 -18.78 -5.10 -1.26
N ARG A 267 -18.26 -5.13 -0.03
CA ARG A 267 -19.00 -4.80 1.19
C ARG A 267 -19.34 -3.32 1.32
N ALA A 268 -18.48 -2.43 0.82
CA ALA A 268 -18.74 -0.99 0.82
C ALA A 268 -19.89 -0.61 -0.12
N VAL A 269 -20.04 -1.31 -1.25
CA VAL A 269 -21.08 -1.07 -2.25
C VAL A 269 -22.35 -1.86 -1.93
N ASP A 270 -22.23 -3.17 -1.61
CA ASP A 270 -23.35 -4.01 -1.16
C ASP A 270 -23.02 -4.72 0.17
N PRO A 271 -23.47 -4.19 1.29
CA PRO A 271 -23.27 -4.83 2.60
C PRO A 271 -23.83 -6.24 2.73
N ARG A 272 -24.66 -6.70 1.80
CA ARG A 272 -25.25 -8.05 1.78
C ARG A 272 -24.47 -9.04 0.93
N ALA A 273 -23.47 -8.60 0.16
CA ALA A 273 -22.64 -9.49 -0.65
C ALA A 273 -21.98 -10.58 0.20
N ARG A 274 -21.98 -11.83 -0.30
CA ARG A 274 -21.45 -13.02 0.40
C ARG A 274 -20.68 -13.97 -0.51
N THR A 275 -20.80 -13.86 -1.85
CA THR A 275 -20.16 -14.73 -2.84
C THR A 275 -19.21 -13.92 -3.70
N MET A 276 -18.25 -14.60 -4.34
CA MET A 276 -17.30 -13.97 -5.26
C MET A 276 -18.01 -13.17 -6.35
N ALA A 277 -19.03 -13.74 -6.97
CA ALA A 277 -19.81 -13.05 -8.00
C ALA A 277 -20.51 -11.77 -7.50
N GLN A 278 -21.04 -11.79 -6.26
CA GLN A 278 -21.65 -10.61 -5.66
C GLN A 278 -20.60 -9.54 -5.32
N TYR A 279 -19.45 -9.92 -4.79
CA TYR A 279 -18.35 -8.98 -4.56
C TYR A 279 -17.83 -8.39 -5.87
N ALA A 280 -17.63 -9.21 -6.91
CA ALA A 280 -17.18 -8.76 -8.23
C ALA A 280 -18.21 -7.83 -8.93
N ALA A 281 -19.50 -8.05 -8.71
CA ALA A 281 -20.56 -7.19 -9.24
C ALA A 281 -20.42 -5.73 -8.76
N ALA A 282 -19.95 -5.51 -7.53
CA ALA A 282 -19.71 -4.18 -6.99
C ALA A 282 -18.61 -3.40 -7.73
N TRP A 283 -17.72 -4.10 -8.43
CA TRP A 283 -16.64 -3.50 -9.19
C TRP A 283 -17.03 -3.05 -10.60
N GLN A 284 -18.25 -3.36 -11.06
CA GLN A 284 -18.71 -2.96 -12.40
C GLN A 284 -18.76 -1.43 -12.57
N ASP A 285 -19.01 -0.70 -11.48
CA ASP A 285 -19.07 0.77 -11.46
C ASP A 285 -17.72 1.41 -11.07
N VAL A 286 -16.68 0.62 -10.82
CA VAL A 286 -15.34 1.10 -10.49
C VAL A 286 -14.61 1.52 -11.76
N SER A 287 -14.17 2.78 -11.81
CA SER A 287 -13.38 3.35 -12.91
C SER A 287 -11.92 2.87 -12.90
N GLY A 288 -11.38 2.59 -11.72
CA GLY A 288 -10.05 2.05 -11.52
C GLY A 288 -9.62 2.05 -10.06
N LEU A 289 -8.79 1.08 -9.69
CA LEU A 289 -8.08 1.05 -8.42
C LEU A 289 -6.74 1.78 -8.58
N TRP A 290 -6.48 2.75 -7.72
CA TRP A 290 -5.23 3.48 -7.63
C TRP A 290 -4.52 3.14 -6.32
N ALA A 291 -3.30 2.62 -6.42
CA ALA A 291 -2.53 2.20 -5.26
C ALA A 291 -1.40 3.18 -4.95
N PHE A 292 -1.39 3.70 -3.72
CA PHE A 292 -0.37 4.59 -3.18
C PHE A 292 0.57 3.77 -2.30
N LEU A 293 1.82 3.54 -2.73
CA LEU A 293 2.69 2.53 -2.13
C LEU A 293 4.18 2.84 -2.28
N GLY A 294 5.00 2.25 -1.42
CA GLY A 294 6.44 2.12 -1.63
C GLY A 294 6.75 1.19 -2.80
N LEU A 295 7.85 1.44 -3.51
CA LEU A 295 8.27 0.65 -4.66
C LEU A 295 8.40 -0.85 -4.34
N ASP A 296 8.76 -1.18 -3.12
CA ASP A 296 8.88 -2.55 -2.58
C ASP A 296 7.59 -3.36 -2.65
N ASN A 297 6.43 -2.70 -2.74
CA ASN A 297 5.12 -3.35 -2.88
C ASN A 297 4.65 -3.47 -4.34
N ALA A 298 5.42 -2.94 -5.30
CA ALA A 298 4.97 -2.82 -6.69
C ALA A 298 4.56 -4.14 -7.35
N PHE A 299 5.26 -5.24 -7.08
CA PHE A 299 4.92 -6.56 -7.63
C PHE A 299 3.51 -6.99 -7.21
N TYR A 300 3.17 -6.88 -5.94
CA TYR A 300 1.87 -7.30 -5.45
C TYR A 300 0.73 -6.49 -6.06
N TYR A 301 0.89 -5.16 -6.11
CA TYR A 301 -0.15 -4.27 -6.61
C TYR A 301 -0.25 -4.21 -8.13
N ALA A 302 0.83 -4.48 -8.85
CA ALA A 302 0.82 -4.50 -10.31
C ALA A 302 0.56 -5.87 -10.92
N VAL A 303 0.92 -6.96 -10.22
CA VAL A 303 0.87 -8.31 -10.77
C VAL A 303 -0.12 -9.18 -10.00
N LEU A 304 0.15 -9.43 -8.71
CA LEU A 304 -0.61 -10.43 -7.93
C LEU A 304 -2.07 -10.01 -7.76
N PHE A 305 -2.34 -8.80 -7.27
CA PHE A 305 -3.71 -8.37 -6.99
C PHE A 305 -4.55 -8.21 -8.24
N PRO A 306 -4.07 -7.61 -9.35
CA PRO A 306 -4.82 -7.60 -10.60
C PRO A 306 -5.12 -8.98 -11.16
N ALA A 307 -4.23 -9.97 -11.00
CA ALA A 307 -4.49 -11.37 -11.36
C ALA A 307 -5.64 -11.96 -10.54
N ILE A 308 -5.58 -11.84 -9.20
CA ILE A 308 -6.61 -12.32 -8.28
C ILE A 308 -7.96 -11.64 -8.59
N LEU A 309 -7.99 -10.32 -8.68
CA LEU A 309 -9.21 -9.55 -8.93
C LEU A 309 -9.85 -9.92 -10.28
N SER A 310 -9.04 -10.01 -11.33
CA SER A 310 -9.54 -10.39 -12.66
C SER A 310 -10.05 -11.83 -12.70
N ALA A 311 -9.36 -12.77 -12.05
CA ALA A 311 -9.80 -14.15 -11.92
C ALA A 311 -11.11 -14.27 -11.13
N ALA A 312 -11.35 -13.38 -10.18
CA ALA A 312 -12.60 -13.27 -9.43
C ALA A 312 -13.74 -12.57 -10.21
N GLY A 313 -13.52 -12.16 -11.47
CA GLY A 313 -14.53 -11.53 -12.31
C GLY A 313 -14.58 -10.00 -12.26
N VAL A 314 -13.59 -9.35 -11.64
CA VAL A 314 -13.46 -7.89 -11.67
C VAL A 314 -13.04 -7.44 -13.07
N PRO A 315 -13.70 -6.42 -13.65
CA PRO A 315 -13.32 -5.92 -14.98
C PRO A 315 -11.85 -5.45 -15.00
N PRO A 316 -11.07 -5.76 -16.06
CA PRO A 316 -9.65 -5.38 -16.15
C PRO A 316 -9.36 -3.89 -15.93
N ARG A 317 -10.28 -3.00 -16.37
CA ARG A 317 -10.16 -1.55 -16.14
C ARG A 317 -10.26 -1.17 -14.66
N ALA A 318 -11.04 -1.94 -13.89
CA ALA A 318 -11.29 -1.70 -12.47
C ALA A 318 -10.17 -2.28 -11.59
N ALA A 319 -9.55 -3.40 -12.03
CA ALA A 319 -8.53 -4.11 -11.27
C ALA A 319 -7.26 -3.28 -11.04
N LEU A 320 -6.90 -2.38 -11.96
CA LEU A 320 -5.80 -1.42 -11.80
C LEU A 320 -6.01 -0.20 -12.70
N GLY A 321 -6.20 0.98 -12.11
CA GLY A 321 -6.14 2.29 -12.77
C GLY A 321 -4.71 2.82 -12.85
N GLY A 322 -3.93 2.64 -11.77
CA GLY A 322 -2.53 3.03 -11.75
C GLY A 322 -1.85 2.87 -10.39
N LEU A 323 -0.55 3.08 -10.40
CA LEU A 323 0.31 3.10 -9.23
C LEU A 323 0.84 4.52 -8.98
N VAL A 324 0.80 4.94 -7.74
CA VAL A 324 1.43 6.17 -7.25
C VAL A 324 2.52 5.76 -6.26
N THR A 325 3.71 5.54 -6.78
CA THR A 325 4.84 5.05 -5.97
C THR A 325 5.59 6.19 -5.28
N ASN A 326 6.21 5.84 -4.16
CA ASN A 326 7.22 6.66 -3.51
C ASN A 326 8.50 5.85 -3.29
N GLU A 327 9.61 6.59 -3.23
CA GLU A 327 10.90 6.09 -2.82
C GLU A 327 11.03 6.14 -1.29
N PHE A 328 12.17 5.68 -0.76
CA PHE A 328 12.42 5.77 0.66
C PHE A 328 12.66 7.22 1.10
N TYR A 329 12.02 7.58 2.18
CA TYR A 329 12.34 8.78 2.93
C TYR A 329 13.54 8.47 3.82
N ARG A 330 14.52 9.36 3.87
CA ARG A 330 15.71 9.23 4.71
C ARG A 330 15.59 10.17 5.90
N LEU A 331 16.30 9.85 6.98
CA LEU A 331 16.50 10.69 8.15
C LEU A 331 17.99 10.95 8.26
N ASP A 332 18.41 12.21 8.16
CA ASP A 332 19.81 12.63 8.24
C ASP A 332 20.74 11.81 7.31
N GLY A 333 20.26 11.57 6.10
CA GLY A 333 20.96 10.83 5.06
C GLY A 333 20.89 9.30 5.15
N LEU A 334 20.35 8.73 6.23
CA LEU A 334 20.23 7.30 6.45
C LEU A 334 18.78 6.83 6.23
N LYS A 335 18.59 5.56 5.87
CA LYS A 335 17.27 4.93 5.80
C LYS A 335 16.64 4.86 7.20
N PHE A 336 15.35 5.19 7.30
CA PHE A 336 14.56 4.93 8.50
C PHE A 336 14.65 3.46 8.90
N SER A 337 14.81 3.19 10.18
CA SER A 337 14.93 1.83 10.71
C SER A 337 14.27 1.72 12.07
N THR A 338 13.13 1.05 12.11
CA THR A 338 12.40 0.73 13.34
C THR A 338 13.24 -0.12 14.30
N SER A 339 13.98 -1.10 13.77
CA SER A 339 14.81 -2.01 14.60
C SER A 339 16.02 -1.32 15.24
N ARG A 340 16.54 -0.27 14.60
CA ARG A 340 17.67 0.53 15.10
C ARG A 340 17.26 1.80 15.84
N ASN A 341 15.96 2.01 16.02
CA ASN A 341 15.38 3.24 16.57
C ASN A 341 15.86 4.53 15.86
N HIS A 342 16.16 4.42 14.55
CA HIS A 342 16.54 5.54 13.71
C HIS A 342 15.31 5.98 12.93
N ALA A 343 14.41 6.70 13.60
CA ALA A 343 13.13 7.15 13.03
C ALA A 343 12.64 8.39 13.78
N ILE A 344 11.85 9.21 13.09
CA ILE A 344 10.95 10.18 13.73
C ILE A 344 9.55 9.55 13.67
N TRP A 345 9.02 9.27 14.83
CA TRP A 345 7.71 8.64 14.93
C TRP A 345 6.60 9.65 14.65
N GLY A 346 5.55 9.18 13.97
CA GLY A 346 4.43 10.04 13.61
C GLY A 346 3.76 10.69 14.82
N HIS A 347 3.57 9.96 15.91
CA HIS A 347 2.98 10.51 17.14
C HIS A 347 3.87 11.58 17.78
N GLU A 348 5.20 11.36 17.87
CA GLU A 348 6.12 12.35 18.43
C GLU A 348 6.12 13.67 17.65
N LEU A 349 6.12 13.61 16.32
CA LEU A 349 6.04 14.80 15.50
C LEU A 349 4.70 15.53 15.66
N LEU A 350 3.59 14.78 15.76
CA LEU A 350 2.25 15.32 15.91
C LEU A 350 1.95 15.85 17.32
N ASP A 351 2.65 15.38 18.35
CA ASP A 351 2.56 15.93 19.71
C ASP A 351 3.14 17.36 19.79
N GLY A 352 4.10 17.69 18.91
CA GLY A 352 4.80 18.98 18.89
C GLY A 352 4.42 19.93 17.76
N ALA A 353 3.61 19.48 16.76
CA ALA A 353 3.33 20.27 15.57
C ALA A 353 1.87 20.17 15.11
N ASP A 354 1.37 21.26 14.51
CA ASP A 354 0.02 21.25 13.89
C ASP A 354 -0.09 20.18 12.78
N PRO A 355 -1.11 19.32 12.82
CA PRO A 355 -1.28 18.26 11.83
C PRO A 355 -1.34 18.76 10.38
N GLY A 356 -1.94 19.91 10.14
CA GLY A 356 -2.03 20.53 8.81
C GLY A 356 -0.65 20.95 8.29
N LEU A 357 0.19 21.52 9.17
CA LEU A 357 1.59 21.82 8.84
C LEU A 357 2.37 20.54 8.51
N VAL A 358 2.24 19.49 9.35
CA VAL A 358 2.91 18.21 9.10
C VAL A 358 2.49 17.63 7.75
N ARG A 359 1.20 17.59 7.44
CA ARG A 359 0.66 17.12 6.14
C ARG A 359 1.23 17.92 4.97
N LEU A 360 1.26 19.25 5.10
CA LEU A 360 1.76 20.12 4.04
C LEU A 360 3.25 19.92 3.78
N PHE A 361 4.05 19.81 4.85
CA PHE A 361 5.47 19.52 4.75
C PHE A 361 5.73 18.15 4.11
N LEU A 362 5.06 17.10 4.59
CA LEU A 362 5.19 15.76 4.04
C LEU A 362 4.73 15.64 2.59
N SER A 363 3.81 16.50 2.15
CA SER A 363 3.41 16.62 0.74
C SER A 363 4.46 17.35 -0.08
N TRP A 364 5.04 18.44 0.46
CA TRP A 364 6.07 19.23 -0.20
C TRP A 364 7.38 18.48 -0.36
N ASP A 365 7.80 17.70 0.65
CA ASP A 365 9.04 16.91 0.68
C ASP A 365 8.81 15.41 0.39
N ARG A 366 7.68 15.08 -0.25
CA ARG A 366 7.35 13.68 -0.58
C ARG A 366 8.47 13.05 -1.41
N PRO A 367 8.97 11.84 -1.03
CA PRO A 367 10.05 11.18 -1.74
C PRO A 367 9.55 10.53 -3.06
N ALA A 368 9.29 11.35 -4.07
CA ALA A 368 8.91 10.92 -5.41
C ALA A 368 9.23 12.04 -6.45
N PRO A 369 9.83 11.70 -7.59
CA PRO A 369 10.26 10.37 -8.04
C PRO A 369 11.61 9.91 -7.43
N HIS A 370 12.23 10.71 -6.56
CA HIS A 370 13.53 10.43 -5.93
C HIS A 370 13.36 10.34 -4.41
N SER A 371 14.30 9.68 -3.75
CA SER A 371 14.35 9.68 -2.28
C SER A 371 14.55 11.11 -1.76
N SER A 372 13.87 11.45 -0.68
CA SER A 372 14.04 12.69 0.06
C SER A 372 14.68 12.45 1.42
N ASN A 373 15.15 13.51 2.06
CA ASN A 373 15.85 13.44 3.34
C ASN A 373 15.20 14.37 4.37
N PHE A 374 14.48 13.81 5.30
CA PHE A 374 13.88 14.55 6.40
C PHE A 374 14.98 15.08 7.33
N THR A 375 14.90 16.35 7.67
CA THR A 375 15.63 16.96 8.78
C THR A 375 14.71 17.85 9.59
N LEU A 376 14.88 17.92 10.90
CA LEU A 376 14.11 18.84 11.74
C LEU A 376 14.33 20.30 11.33
N ALA A 377 15.55 20.66 10.95
CA ALA A 377 15.86 22.04 10.48
C ALA A 377 15.04 22.42 9.23
N ALA A 378 14.95 21.53 8.23
CA ALA A 378 14.13 21.79 7.05
C ALA A 378 12.63 21.88 7.40
N PHE A 379 12.15 21.05 8.34
CA PHE A 379 10.78 21.15 8.83
C PHE A 379 10.51 22.47 9.54
N GLU A 380 11.41 22.94 10.40
CA GLU A 380 11.27 24.22 11.13
C GLU A 380 11.32 25.44 10.20
N GLU A 381 12.22 25.43 9.20
CA GLU A 381 12.29 26.47 8.17
C GLU A 381 10.98 26.54 7.37
N PHE A 382 10.48 25.39 6.92
CA PHE A 382 9.19 25.31 6.22
C PHE A 382 8.03 25.78 7.11
N ALA A 383 8.04 25.40 8.40
CA ALA A 383 7.03 25.81 9.37
C ALA A 383 6.99 27.32 9.58
N ALA A 384 8.15 27.96 9.62
CA ALA A 384 8.23 29.43 9.72
C ALA A 384 7.59 30.12 8.51
N ARG A 385 7.90 29.63 7.30
CA ARG A 385 7.29 30.11 6.05
C ARG A 385 5.78 29.88 6.04
N TRP A 386 5.31 28.69 6.39
CA TRP A 386 3.89 28.36 6.43
C TRP A 386 3.10 29.24 7.39
N ARG A 387 3.63 29.53 8.60
CA ARG A 387 2.95 30.41 9.59
C ARG A 387 2.71 31.81 9.03
N ALA A 388 3.64 32.34 8.24
CA ALA A 388 3.47 33.65 7.59
C ALA A 388 2.32 33.63 6.56
N VAL A 389 2.15 32.53 5.82
CA VAL A 389 1.07 32.36 4.83
C VAL A 389 -0.27 32.07 5.50
N ALA A 390 -0.29 31.15 6.46
CA ALA A 390 -1.52 30.67 7.11
C ALA A 390 -2.32 31.79 7.78
N GLY A 391 -1.65 32.79 8.36
CA GLY A 391 -2.29 33.95 8.96
C GLY A 391 -2.99 34.88 7.97
N SER A 392 -2.68 34.80 6.67
CA SER A 392 -3.26 35.58 5.61
C SER A 392 -4.37 34.86 4.82
N LEU A 393 -4.54 33.53 5.07
CA LEU A 393 -5.58 32.79 4.37
C LEU A 393 -6.97 33.15 4.87
N PRO A 394 -7.96 33.33 3.97
CA PRO A 394 -9.33 33.63 4.39
C PRO A 394 -9.93 32.42 5.14
N ALA A 395 -10.59 32.70 6.27
CA ALA A 395 -11.27 31.71 7.09
C ALA A 395 -12.40 30.97 6.33
N ASP A 396 -12.89 31.53 5.23
CA ASP A 396 -13.98 31.00 4.41
C ASP A 396 -13.44 30.59 3.02
N ALA A 397 -12.73 29.44 2.99
CA ALA A 397 -12.21 28.86 1.75
C ALA A 397 -13.31 28.16 0.89
N GLY A 398 -14.59 28.28 1.26
CA GLY A 398 -15.68 27.51 0.64
C GLY A 398 -16.27 28.08 -0.65
N ALA A 399 -16.17 29.40 -0.92
CA ALA A 399 -16.78 30.01 -2.09
C ALA A 399 -15.79 30.11 -3.26
N ARG A 400 -16.16 29.55 -4.42
CA ARG A 400 -15.43 29.78 -5.68
C ARG A 400 -15.47 31.27 -6.02
N THR A 401 -14.31 31.85 -6.26
CA THR A 401 -14.26 33.20 -6.86
C THR A 401 -14.82 33.10 -8.28
N GLY A 402 -15.66 34.05 -8.69
CA GLY A 402 -16.20 34.06 -10.07
C GLY A 402 -15.16 34.38 -11.16
N SER A 403 -13.87 34.50 -10.80
CA SER A 403 -12.74 34.72 -11.69
C SER A 403 -12.16 33.38 -12.17
N LEU A 404 -11.52 33.38 -13.34
CA LEU A 404 -10.76 32.23 -13.81
C LEU A 404 -9.58 31.98 -12.86
N PRO A 405 -9.31 30.70 -12.49
CA PRO A 405 -8.19 30.37 -11.62
C PRO A 405 -6.85 30.70 -12.29
N SER A 406 -5.85 31.07 -11.49
CA SER A 406 -4.49 31.32 -11.97
C SER A 406 -3.85 30.06 -12.58
N ALA A 407 -2.84 30.25 -13.43
CA ALA A 407 -2.13 29.13 -14.06
C ALA A 407 -1.50 28.19 -13.00
N GLU A 408 -1.01 28.75 -11.90
CA GLU A 408 -0.46 28.02 -10.76
C GLU A 408 -1.52 27.14 -10.10
N VAL A 409 -2.72 27.65 -9.88
CA VAL A 409 -3.86 26.91 -9.30
C VAL A 409 -4.29 25.77 -10.23
N VAL A 410 -4.40 26.03 -11.53
CA VAL A 410 -4.74 24.99 -12.52
C VAL A 410 -3.69 23.89 -12.53
N ARG A 411 -2.40 24.25 -12.55
CA ARG A 411 -1.29 23.29 -12.52
C ARG A 411 -1.28 22.46 -11.23
N ALA A 412 -1.49 23.10 -10.09
CA ALA A 412 -1.59 22.41 -8.81
C ALA A 412 -2.77 21.44 -8.76
N ALA A 413 -3.94 21.86 -9.24
CA ALA A 413 -5.12 21.00 -9.30
C ALA A 413 -4.91 19.75 -10.20
N GLN A 414 -4.18 19.89 -11.29
CA GLN A 414 -3.78 18.76 -12.14
C GLN A 414 -2.77 17.84 -11.43
N ALA A 415 -1.81 18.42 -10.72
CA ALA A 415 -0.80 17.68 -9.96
C ALA A 415 -1.41 16.88 -8.77
N LEU A 416 -2.63 17.18 -8.34
CA LEU A 416 -3.34 16.42 -7.30
C LEU A 416 -4.26 15.31 -7.87
N ARG A 417 -4.25 15.08 -9.19
CA ARG A 417 -4.95 13.92 -9.79
C ARG A 417 -4.09 12.67 -9.71
N PRO A 418 -4.67 11.48 -9.46
CA PRO A 418 -3.89 10.24 -9.37
C PRO A 418 -3.01 9.96 -10.60
N GLU A 419 -3.47 10.35 -11.80
CA GLU A 419 -2.75 10.15 -13.07
C GLU A 419 -1.43 10.94 -13.16
N HIS A 420 -1.32 12.03 -12.41
CA HIS A 420 -0.20 12.98 -12.44
C HIS A 420 0.28 13.36 -11.05
N PHE A 421 0.02 12.49 -10.06
CA PHE A 421 0.12 12.84 -8.65
C PHE A 421 1.53 13.30 -8.24
N ASP A 422 1.64 14.61 -8.05
CA ASP A 422 2.83 15.32 -7.58
C ASP A 422 2.41 16.42 -6.58
N PRO A 423 2.18 16.06 -5.31
CA PRO A 423 1.78 17.04 -4.30
C PRO A 423 2.88 18.05 -3.98
N ALA A 424 4.17 17.70 -4.21
CA ALA A 424 5.27 18.63 -4.06
C ALA A 424 5.19 19.77 -5.08
N LEU A 425 4.89 19.45 -6.34
CA LEU A 425 4.63 20.45 -7.37
C LEU A 425 3.40 21.29 -7.00
N ALA A 426 2.33 20.67 -6.54
CA ALA A 426 1.13 21.38 -6.11
C ALA A 426 1.45 22.41 -5.01
N VAL A 427 2.16 22.00 -3.95
CA VAL A 427 2.55 22.91 -2.85
C VAL A 427 3.45 24.03 -3.36
N ARG A 428 4.43 23.74 -4.22
CA ARG A 428 5.34 24.76 -4.82
C ARG A 428 4.59 25.80 -5.67
N CYS A 429 3.52 25.41 -6.32
CA CYS A 429 2.66 26.34 -7.06
C CYS A 429 1.75 27.16 -6.12
N LEU A 430 1.16 26.50 -5.13
CA LEU A 430 0.11 27.07 -4.29
C LEU A 430 0.65 28.04 -3.22
N LEU A 431 1.80 27.74 -2.58
CA LEU A 431 2.34 28.59 -1.52
C LEU A 431 2.59 30.03 -2.01
N PRO A 432 3.35 30.27 -3.10
CA PRO A 432 3.58 31.63 -3.58
C PRO A 432 2.29 32.31 -4.07
N ALA A 433 1.33 31.57 -4.61
CA ALA A 433 0.05 32.13 -5.03
C ALA A 433 -0.79 32.59 -3.82
N ALA A 434 -0.81 31.78 -2.76
CA ALA A 434 -1.48 32.11 -1.51
C ALA A 434 -0.82 33.32 -0.80
N GLU A 435 0.52 33.40 -0.82
CA GLU A 435 1.27 34.60 -0.34
C GLU A 435 0.83 35.90 -1.03
N ARG A 436 0.42 35.81 -2.30
CA ARG A 436 -0.13 36.94 -3.07
C ARG A 436 -1.64 37.15 -2.87
N GLY A 437 -2.28 36.39 -1.99
CA GLY A 437 -3.70 36.50 -1.69
C GLY A 437 -4.63 35.74 -2.64
N ASP A 438 -4.13 34.78 -3.44
CA ASP A 438 -4.96 33.92 -4.30
C ASP A 438 -5.83 32.99 -3.44
N ARG A 439 -7.14 33.23 -3.43
CA ARG A 439 -8.10 32.47 -2.61
C ARG A 439 -8.26 31.02 -3.07
N ASP A 440 -8.18 30.77 -4.38
CA ASP A 440 -8.27 29.40 -4.90
C ASP A 440 -7.03 28.59 -4.53
N ALA A 441 -5.84 29.22 -4.48
CA ALA A 441 -4.64 28.61 -3.93
C ALA A 441 -4.81 28.25 -2.45
N GLY A 442 -5.36 29.16 -1.64
CA GLY A 442 -5.67 28.91 -0.22
C GLY A 442 -6.61 27.73 -0.04
N ARG A 443 -7.67 27.64 -0.87
CA ARG A 443 -8.63 26.53 -0.85
C ARG A 443 -7.96 25.18 -1.17
N LEU A 444 -7.10 25.11 -2.19
CA LEU A 444 -6.39 23.88 -2.52
C LEU A 444 -5.36 23.50 -1.45
N LEU A 445 -4.69 24.47 -0.81
CA LEU A 445 -3.84 24.20 0.35
C LEU A 445 -4.66 23.61 1.51
N GLY A 446 -5.89 24.08 1.72
CA GLY A 446 -6.82 23.50 2.70
C GLY A 446 -7.11 22.00 2.46
N LEU A 447 -7.16 21.53 1.20
CA LEU A 447 -7.31 20.09 0.91
C LEU A 447 -6.06 19.29 1.32
N ILE A 448 -4.88 19.87 1.25
CA ILE A 448 -3.61 19.24 1.62
C ILE A 448 -3.45 19.24 3.14
N THR A 449 -3.75 20.33 3.81
CA THR A 449 -3.64 20.46 5.27
C THR A 449 -4.72 19.70 6.03
N GLY A 450 -5.85 19.39 5.41
CA GLY A 450 -6.91 18.54 5.96
C GLY A 450 -8.00 19.26 6.70
#